data_f386342db1c6abfdd383de75b6af4e5b
#
_entry.id   f386342db1c6abfdd383de75b6af4e5b
#
_cell.length_a   1.000
_cell.length_b   1.000
_cell.length_c   1.000
_cell.angle_alpha   90.00
_cell.angle_beta   90.00
_cell.angle_gamma   90.00
#
_symmetry.space_group_name_H-M   'P 1'
#
loop_
_entity.id
_entity.type
_entity.pdbx_description
1 polymer ?
#
loop_
_entity_poly.entity_id
_entity_poly.type
_entity_poly.pdbx_seq_one_letter_code
_entity_poly.pdbx_strand_id
1 'polypeptide(L)'
;MFARVSEKLGHAGGGMLVGEWSGTLNPRSLTGDPGEVGAYVRAQLELYETRCAGCFFWTYKKQHRGNKGWSFRDAVEGSVFPDWVVLRLRGMVPKDEERRTRVCNELKEKALGEGICDHMHYWSQYPGKYEHWQFGDRFIKGWGEAYIS
;
A
#
# COMPACT_ATOMS: atom_id res chain seq x y z
N MET A 1 2.64 18.76 16.19
CA MET A 1 2.37 17.31 16.24
C MET A 1 3.41 16.50 15.46
N PHE A 2 3.69 16.80 14.21
CA PHE A 2 4.67 16.09 13.37
C PHE A 2 6.10 16.08 13.91
N ALA A 3 6.59 17.16 14.55
CA ALA A 3 7.94 17.21 15.10
C ALA A 3 8.21 16.11 16.15
N ARG A 4 7.27 15.85 17.06
CA ARG A 4 7.40 14.80 18.08
C ARG A 4 7.33 13.38 17.47
N VAL A 5 6.55 13.20 16.42
CA VAL A 5 6.48 11.93 15.69
C VAL A 5 7.79 11.70 14.95
N SER A 6 8.33 12.73 14.27
CA SER A 6 9.62 12.68 13.58
C SER A 6 10.78 12.32 14.50
N GLU A 7 10.81 12.89 15.71
CA GLU A 7 11.83 12.60 16.72
C GLU A 7 11.77 11.12 17.17
N LYS A 8 10.58 10.62 17.51
CA LYS A 8 10.38 9.21 17.88
C LYS A 8 10.75 8.24 16.75
N LEU A 9 10.40 8.57 15.52
CA LEU A 9 10.76 7.78 14.33
C LEU A 9 12.27 7.76 14.11
N GLY A 10 12.96 8.88 14.35
CA GLY A 10 14.41 8.95 14.28
C GLY A 10 15.11 8.03 15.28
N HIS A 11 14.56 7.87 16.48
CA HIS A 11 15.08 6.96 17.49
C HIS A 11 14.84 5.46 17.18
N ALA A 12 13.79 5.13 16.45
CA ALA A 12 13.46 3.75 16.09
C ALA A 12 14.34 3.16 14.97
N GLY A 13 15.12 4.02 14.29
CA GLY A 13 15.91 3.61 13.12
C GLY A 13 15.08 3.30 11.88
N GLY A 14 15.74 3.11 10.74
CA GLY A 14 15.09 2.91 9.43
C GLY A 14 14.30 1.60 9.25
N GLY A 15 14.24 0.73 10.26
CA GLY A 15 13.49 -0.53 10.22
C GLY A 15 12.03 -0.44 10.67
N MET A 16 11.55 0.73 11.07
CA MET A 16 10.18 0.87 11.56
C MET A 16 9.16 0.87 10.41
N LEU A 17 8.06 0.13 10.62
CA LEU A 17 6.89 0.13 9.74
C LEU A 17 5.75 0.90 10.40
N VAL A 18 5.09 1.77 9.63
CA VAL A 18 3.81 2.35 10.03
C VAL A 18 2.69 1.39 9.59
N GLY A 19 2.20 0.60 10.53
CA GLY A 19 1.27 -0.49 10.27
C GLY A 19 -0.10 -0.02 9.77
N GLU A 20 -0.51 1.21 10.14
CA GLU A 20 -1.79 1.79 9.72
C GLU A 20 -1.76 3.31 9.79
N TRP A 21 -2.24 3.97 8.75
CA TRP A 21 -2.47 5.41 8.73
C TRP A 21 -3.60 5.78 7.77
N SER A 22 -4.16 6.97 7.91
CA SER A 22 -5.24 7.48 7.06
C SER A 22 -5.06 8.96 6.73
N GLY A 23 -5.78 9.43 5.71
CA GLY A 23 -5.85 10.85 5.34
C GLY A 23 -6.90 11.64 6.12
N THR A 24 -7.51 11.05 7.16
CA THR A 24 -8.58 11.71 7.91
C THR A 24 -8.02 12.70 8.92
N LEU A 25 -8.48 13.95 8.79
CA LEU A 25 -8.27 15.01 9.77
C LEU A 25 -9.42 15.07 10.77
N ASN A 26 -9.13 15.50 11.99
CA ASN A 26 -10.20 15.81 12.95
C ASN A 26 -11.05 16.97 12.39
N PRO A 27 -12.37 16.83 12.28
CA PRO A 27 -13.24 17.88 11.74
C PRO A 27 -13.07 19.23 12.43
N ARG A 28 -12.68 19.25 13.70
CA ARG A 28 -12.44 20.48 14.47
C ARG A 28 -11.13 21.20 14.10
N SER A 29 -10.23 20.52 13.41
CA SER A 29 -8.96 21.11 12.94
C SER A 29 -9.01 21.55 11.49
N LEU A 30 -10.13 21.34 10.80
CA LEU A 30 -10.32 21.76 9.43
C LEU A 30 -10.62 23.28 9.39
N THR A 31 -9.93 24.00 8.52
CA THR A 31 -10.19 25.43 8.24
C THR A 31 -11.20 25.62 7.14
N GLY A 32 -11.52 24.55 6.39
CA GLY A 32 -12.39 24.55 5.24
C GLY A 32 -11.65 24.76 3.90
N ASP A 33 -10.32 24.82 3.93
CA ASP A 33 -9.50 24.83 2.71
C ASP A 33 -9.60 23.45 2.00
N PRO A 34 -10.00 23.40 0.72
CA PRO A 34 -10.09 22.16 -0.04
C PRO A 34 -8.76 21.37 -0.14
N GLY A 35 -7.62 22.07 0.02
CA GLY A 35 -6.28 21.49 -0.06
C GLY A 35 -5.77 20.85 1.23
N GLU A 36 -6.42 21.05 2.37
CA GLU A 36 -5.92 20.62 3.69
C GLU A 36 -5.67 19.12 3.80
N VAL A 37 -6.60 18.32 3.30
CA VAL A 37 -6.48 16.85 3.35
C VAL A 37 -5.32 16.38 2.50
N GLY A 38 -5.13 16.95 1.30
CA GLY A 38 -4.01 16.66 0.43
C GLY A 38 -2.66 17.08 1.04
N ALA A 39 -2.60 18.25 1.65
CA ALA A 39 -1.40 18.74 2.35
C ALA A 39 -1.04 17.83 3.53
N TYR A 40 -2.02 17.38 4.29
CA TYR A 40 -1.83 16.45 5.41
C TYR A 40 -1.33 15.08 4.94
N VAL A 41 -1.92 14.52 3.89
CA VAL A 41 -1.50 13.24 3.29
C VAL A 41 -0.06 13.35 2.78
N ARG A 42 0.27 14.44 2.06
CA ARG A 42 1.63 14.70 1.58
C ARG A 42 2.65 14.75 2.71
N ALA A 43 2.37 15.49 3.76
CA ALA A 43 3.27 15.63 4.90
C ALA A 43 3.51 14.28 5.63
N GLN A 44 2.49 13.44 5.74
CA GLN A 44 2.65 12.09 6.30
C GLN A 44 3.52 11.21 5.40
N LEU A 45 3.27 11.19 4.10
CA LEU A 45 4.04 10.41 3.14
C LEU A 45 5.53 10.81 3.14
N GLU A 46 5.82 12.11 3.08
CA GLU A 46 7.19 12.63 3.14
C GLU A 46 7.91 12.21 4.43
N LEU A 47 7.19 12.25 5.57
CA LEU A 47 7.72 11.79 6.84
C LEU A 47 8.00 10.28 6.83
N TYR A 48 7.07 9.48 6.36
CA TYR A 48 7.20 8.02 6.36
C TYR A 48 8.25 7.54 5.38
N GLU A 49 8.34 8.13 4.18
CA GLU A 49 9.38 7.78 3.21
C GLU A 49 10.80 8.10 3.71
N THR A 50 10.96 9.16 4.49
CA THR A 50 12.28 9.58 5.01
C THR A 50 12.68 8.88 6.30
N ARG A 51 11.74 8.32 7.06
CA ARG A 51 11.98 7.82 8.42
C ARG A 51 11.59 6.37 8.67
N CYS A 52 10.83 5.75 7.76
CA CYS A 52 10.29 4.40 7.95
C CYS A 52 10.69 3.50 6.78
N ALA A 53 10.75 2.19 7.04
CA ALA A 53 10.94 1.18 6.00
C ALA A 53 9.70 1.03 5.11
N GLY A 54 8.53 1.47 5.57
CA GLY A 54 7.29 1.47 4.81
C GLY A 54 6.09 1.92 5.63
N CYS A 55 4.97 2.08 4.94
CA CYS A 55 3.71 2.46 5.58
C CYS A 55 2.51 1.83 4.84
N PHE A 56 1.42 1.59 5.57
CA PHE A 56 0.20 1.01 5.05
C PHE A 56 -0.97 1.96 5.26
N PHE A 57 -1.58 2.38 4.13
CA PHE A 57 -2.77 3.22 4.20
C PHE A 57 -4.01 2.39 4.54
N TRP A 58 -4.75 2.78 5.54
CA TRP A 58 -6.00 2.14 5.89
C TRP A 58 -7.19 2.95 5.36
N THR A 59 -7.89 2.40 4.40
CA THR A 59 -7.84 1.08 3.77
C THR A 59 -7.88 1.23 2.25
N TYR A 60 -7.68 0.16 1.48
CA TYR A 60 -7.73 0.23 0.01
C TYR A 60 -9.06 0.80 -0.50
N LYS A 61 -10.19 0.27 -0.01
CA LYS A 61 -11.53 0.74 -0.37
C LYS A 61 -12.53 0.61 0.78
N LYS A 62 -13.46 1.52 0.87
CA LYS A 62 -14.64 1.43 1.74
C LYS A 62 -15.83 0.86 0.97
N GLN A 63 -16.81 0.32 1.72
CA GLN A 63 -18.07 -0.17 1.17
C GLN A 63 -18.80 0.93 0.40
N HIS A 64 -18.86 2.14 0.95
CA HIS A 64 -19.46 3.30 0.32
C HIS A 64 -18.40 4.22 -0.27
N ARG A 65 -18.70 4.78 -1.45
CA ARG A 65 -17.84 5.71 -2.19
C ARG A 65 -17.75 7.08 -1.51
N GLY A 66 -16.71 7.84 -1.86
CA GLY A 66 -16.56 9.25 -1.48
C GLY A 66 -15.79 9.51 -0.19
N ASN A 67 -15.35 8.49 0.54
CA ASN A 67 -14.58 8.65 1.77
C ASN A 67 -13.08 8.78 1.48
N LYS A 68 -12.65 9.96 1.03
CA LYS A 68 -11.26 10.25 0.64
C LYS A 68 -10.24 10.15 1.79
N GLY A 69 -10.69 10.22 3.04
CA GLY A 69 -9.80 10.12 4.20
C GLY A 69 -9.47 8.67 4.59
N TRP A 70 -10.37 7.72 4.32
CA TRP A 70 -10.24 6.32 4.72
C TRP A 70 -10.18 5.32 3.56
N SER A 71 -10.42 5.75 2.34
CA SER A 71 -10.40 4.92 1.14
C SER A 71 -9.28 5.39 0.22
N PHE A 72 -8.25 4.57 0.05
CA PHE A 72 -7.14 4.87 -0.86
C PHE A 72 -7.64 5.12 -2.29
N ARG A 73 -8.56 4.26 -2.77
CA ARG A 73 -9.18 4.40 -4.09
C ARG A 73 -9.85 5.77 -4.25
N ASP A 74 -10.70 6.16 -3.30
CA ASP A 74 -11.42 7.42 -3.37
C ASP A 74 -10.50 8.64 -3.19
N ALA A 75 -9.42 8.48 -2.40
CA ALA A 75 -8.40 9.49 -2.21
C ALA A 75 -7.57 9.74 -3.48
N VAL A 76 -7.19 8.67 -4.20
CA VAL A 76 -6.49 8.76 -5.49
C VAL A 76 -7.37 9.39 -6.55
N GLU A 77 -8.61 8.92 -6.71
CA GLU A 77 -9.58 9.49 -7.65
C GLU A 77 -9.91 10.96 -7.34
N GLY A 78 -9.93 11.30 -6.06
CA GLY A 78 -10.17 12.68 -5.59
C GLY A 78 -8.93 13.56 -5.53
N SER A 79 -7.79 13.13 -6.10
CA SER A 79 -6.53 13.88 -6.15
C SER A 79 -5.99 14.30 -4.77
N VAL A 80 -6.27 13.52 -3.73
CA VAL A 80 -5.76 13.75 -2.36
C VAL A 80 -4.31 13.26 -2.25
N PHE A 81 -3.98 12.17 -2.94
CA PHE A 81 -2.60 11.68 -3.01
C PHE A 81 -1.78 12.50 -4.01
N PRO A 82 -0.52 12.80 -3.69
CA PRO A 82 0.36 13.49 -4.61
C PRO A 82 0.64 12.66 -5.87
N ASP A 83 0.80 13.34 -7.01
CA ASP A 83 0.96 12.73 -8.33
C ASP A 83 2.12 11.73 -8.39
N TRP A 84 3.20 11.96 -7.65
CA TRP A 84 4.35 11.06 -7.66
C TRP A 84 4.03 9.67 -7.09
N VAL A 85 3.08 9.53 -6.16
CA VAL A 85 2.59 8.23 -5.68
C VAL A 85 1.80 7.53 -6.78
N VAL A 86 0.90 8.28 -7.43
CA VAL A 86 0.03 7.75 -8.48
C VAL A 86 0.82 7.44 -9.76
N LEU A 87 1.80 8.27 -10.10
CA LEU A 87 2.63 8.09 -11.30
C LEU A 87 3.59 6.91 -11.16
N ARG A 88 4.13 6.63 -9.98
CA ARG A 88 4.91 5.40 -9.75
C ARG A 88 4.09 4.16 -10.06
N LEU A 89 2.84 4.12 -9.63
CA LEU A 89 1.94 3.01 -9.91
C LEU A 89 1.55 2.96 -11.40
N ARG A 90 1.24 4.10 -12.03
CA ARG A 90 0.84 4.19 -13.45
C ARG A 90 2.00 4.00 -14.42
N GLY A 91 3.20 4.47 -14.07
CA GLY A 91 4.39 4.33 -14.93
C GLY A 91 4.87 2.89 -15.09
N MET A 92 4.46 1.99 -14.19
CA MET A 92 4.77 0.56 -14.26
C MET A 92 3.77 -0.24 -15.11
N VAL A 93 2.61 0.33 -15.45
CA VAL A 93 1.56 -0.37 -16.20
C VAL A 93 1.63 0.05 -17.67
N PRO A 94 1.95 -0.87 -18.60
CA PRO A 94 1.93 -0.59 -20.03
C PRO A 94 0.55 -0.10 -20.49
N LYS A 95 0.52 0.86 -21.42
CA LYS A 95 -0.74 1.40 -21.98
C LYS A 95 -1.43 0.42 -22.93
N ASP A 96 -0.64 -0.42 -23.60
CA ASP A 96 -1.12 -1.47 -24.47
C ASP A 96 -1.62 -2.68 -23.66
N GLU A 97 -2.84 -3.10 -23.92
CA GLU A 97 -3.55 -4.16 -23.17
C GLU A 97 -2.83 -5.52 -23.28
N GLU A 98 -2.37 -5.87 -24.46
CA GLU A 98 -1.70 -7.14 -24.69
C GLU A 98 -0.35 -7.20 -23.97
N ARG A 99 0.41 -6.10 -24.07
CA ARG A 99 1.68 -5.94 -23.36
C ARG A 99 1.46 -5.90 -21.84
N ARG A 100 0.40 -5.24 -21.39
CA ARG A 100 0.02 -5.19 -19.97
C ARG A 100 -0.27 -6.58 -19.44
N THR A 101 -1.10 -7.36 -20.13
CA THR A 101 -1.45 -8.73 -19.74
C THR A 101 -0.22 -9.63 -19.69
N ARG A 102 0.68 -9.52 -20.66
CA ARG A 102 1.92 -10.29 -20.68
C ARG A 102 2.83 -9.95 -19.49
N VAL A 103 3.13 -8.67 -19.29
CA VAL A 103 3.96 -8.20 -18.16
C VAL A 103 3.34 -8.60 -16.82
N CYS A 104 2.04 -8.53 -16.71
CA CYS A 104 1.29 -8.92 -15.54
C CYS A 104 1.42 -10.41 -15.23
N ASN A 105 1.30 -11.25 -16.24
CA ASN A 105 1.46 -12.69 -16.08
C ASN A 105 2.91 -13.05 -15.72
N GLU A 106 3.90 -12.43 -16.35
CA GLU A 106 5.32 -12.62 -16.02
C GLU A 106 5.62 -12.24 -14.57
N LEU A 107 5.11 -11.09 -14.12
CA LEU A 107 5.27 -10.64 -12.73
C LEU A 107 4.55 -11.56 -11.75
N LYS A 108 3.36 -12.06 -12.10
CA LYS A 108 2.60 -13.01 -11.28
C LYS A 108 3.39 -14.30 -11.09
N GLU A 109 3.87 -14.90 -12.17
CA GLU A 109 4.61 -16.16 -12.11
C GLU A 109 5.91 -16.02 -11.30
N LYS A 110 6.63 -14.91 -11.51
CA LYS A 110 7.83 -14.60 -10.74
C LYS A 110 7.53 -14.45 -9.25
N ALA A 111 6.57 -13.59 -8.89
CA ALA A 111 6.21 -13.34 -7.51
C ALA A 111 5.62 -14.58 -6.81
N LEU A 112 4.87 -15.41 -7.54
CA LEU A 112 4.37 -16.69 -7.03
C LEU A 112 5.52 -17.65 -6.72
N GLY A 113 6.46 -17.79 -7.63
CA GLY A 113 7.63 -18.67 -7.46
C GLY A 113 8.49 -18.26 -6.27
N GLU A 114 8.83 -16.97 -6.18
CA GLU A 114 9.58 -16.41 -5.05
C GLU A 114 8.82 -16.59 -3.73
N GLY A 115 7.53 -16.26 -3.71
CA GLY A 115 6.69 -16.36 -2.52
C GLY A 115 6.50 -17.80 -2.02
N ILE A 116 6.37 -18.77 -2.91
CA ILE A 116 6.31 -20.21 -2.54
C ILE A 116 7.65 -20.62 -1.93
N CYS A 117 8.77 -20.24 -2.52
CA CYS A 117 10.10 -20.58 -2.04
C CYS A 117 10.33 -20.03 -0.62
N ASP A 118 10.02 -18.75 -0.41
CA ASP A 118 10.15 -18.09 0.90
C ASP A 118 9.21 -18.71 1.93
N HIS A 119 7.98 -19.00 1.55
CA HIS A 119 7.00 -19.65 2.41
C HIS A 119 7.47 -21.05 2.85
N MET A 120 7.95 -21.85 1.93
CA MET A 120 8.47 -23.19 2.24
C MET A 120 9.74 -23.11 3.10
N HIS A 121 10.65 -22.17 2.77
CA HIS A 121 11.86 -21.94 3.57
C HIS A 121 11.52 -21.53 5.00
N TYR A 122 10.60 -20.58 5.18
CA TYR A 122 10.17 -20.15 6.51
C TYR A 122 9.62 -21.31 7.34
N TRP A 123 8.66 -22.05 6.79
CA TRP A 123 8.00 -23.14 7.53
C TRP A 123 8.86 -24.37 7.73
N SER A 124 9.89 -24.59 6.91
CA SER A 124 10.84 -25.70 7.11
C SER A 124 11.63 -25.61 8.43
N GLN A 125 11.66 -24.44 9.06
CA GLN A 125 12.32 -24.20 10.34
C GLN A 125 11.49 -24.66 11.54
N TYR A 126 10.23 -24.99 11.33
CA TYR A 126 9.30 -25.37 12.39
C TYR A 126 8.79 -26.81 12.20
N PRO A 127 8.69 -27.62 13.27
CA PRO A 127 8.10 -28.96 13.18
C PRO A 127 6.60 -28.86 12.95
N GLY A 128 6.06 -29.61 11.99
CA GLY A 128 4.64 -29.62 11.70
C GLY A 128 4.30 -30.14 10.31
N LYS A 129 3.01 -30.30 10.04
CA LYS A 129 2.49 -30.56 8.69
C LYS A 129 1.81 -29.27 8.21
N TYR A 130 2.31 -28.72 7.12
CA TYR A 130 1.79 -27.48 6.54
C TYR A 130 1.22 -27.73 5.16
N GLU A 131 0.05 -27.18 4.90
CA GLU A 131 -0.62 -27.26 3.60
C GLU A 131 -0.09 -26.17 2.66
N HIS A 132 1.18 -26.28 2.25
CA HIS A 132 1.88 -25.27 1.42
C HIS A 132 1.18 -24.96 0.09
N TRP A 133 0.41 -25.91 -0.45
CA TRP A 133 -0.38 -25.71 -1.67
C TRP A 133 -1.43 -24.60 -1.52
N GLN A 134 -1.97 -24.39 -0.30
CA GLN A 134 -2.93 -23.34 -0.05
C GLN A 134 -2.32 -21.94 -0.26
N PHE A 135 -1.03 -21.78 -0.03
CA PHE A 135 -0.36 -20.49 -0.28
C PHE A 135 -0.46 -20.10 -1.76
N GLY A 136 -0.12 -21.03 -2.67
CA GLY A 136 -0.20 -20.80 -4.11
C GLY A 136 -1.63 -20.48 -4.57
N ASP A 137 -2.61 -21.25 -4.13
CA ASP A 137 -4.01 -21.02 -4.48
C ASP A 137 -4.53 -19.66 -3.99
N ARG A 138 -4.19 -19.28 -2.76
CA ARG A 138 -4.58 -17.98 -2.20
C ARG A 138 -3.88 -16.82 -2.88
N PHE A 139 -2.60 -16.99 -3.23
CA PHE A 139 -1.85 -16.00 -3.99
C PHE A 139 -2.49 -15.76 -5.36
N ILE A 140 -2.77 -16.82 -6.12
CA ILE A 140 -3.39 -16.74 -7.46
C ILE A 140 -4.75 -16.05 -7.38
N LYS A 141 -5.57 -16.44 -6.42
CA LYS A 141 -6.89 -15.82 -6.19
C LYS A 141 -6.77 -14.34 -5.87
N GLY A 142 -5.92 -13.97 -4.90
CA GLY A 142 -5.71 -12.57 -4.51
C GLY A 142 -5.15 -11.72 -5.65
N TRP A 143 -4.24 -12.28 -6.45
CA TRP A 143 -3.72 -11.59 -7.64
C TRP A 143 -4.83 -11.31 -8.66
N GLY A 144 -5.68 -12.28 -8.95
CA GLY A 144 -6.82 -12.10 -9.85
C GLY A 144 -7.81 -11.04 -9.35
N GLU A 145 -8.16 -11.09 -8.08
CA GLU A 145 -9.08 -10.11 -7.46
C GLU A 145 -8.50 -8.68 -7.48
N ALA A 146 -7.20 -8.51 -7.28
CA ALA A 146 -6.54 -7.20 -7.34
C ALA A 146 -6.48 -6.61 -8.75
N TYR A 147 -6.48 -7.45 -9.79
CA TYR A 147 -6.40 -7.01 -11.19
C TYR A 147 -7.75 -6.69 -11.83
N ILE A 148 -8.83 -7.26 -11.31
CA ILE A 148 -10.20 -7.06 -11.83
C ILE A 148 -10.85 -5.81 -11.16
N SER A 149 -10.22 -5.26 -10.14
CA SER A 149 -10.72 -4.10 -9.39
C SER A 149 -10.24 -2.79 -9.96
#